data_7d7964663b79c1964545786ec08d89ed
#
_entry.id   7d7964663b79c1964545786ec08d89ed
#
_cell.length_a   1.000
_cell.length_b   1.000
_cell.length_c   1.000
_cell.angle_alpha   90.00
_cell.angle_beta   90.00
_cell.angle_gamma   90.00
#
_symmetry.space_group_name_H-M   'P 1'
#
loop_
_entity.id
_entity.type
_entity.pdbx_description
1 polymer ?
#
loop_
_entity_poly.entity_id
_entity_poly.type
_entity_poly.pdbx_seq_one_letter_code
_entity_poly.pdbx_strand_id
1 'polypeptide(L)'
;MKNNIVIFLILSIGSIHGQIGDVIWEENFDSLGNWMILTGNGSWGWGNGELQFYQEENVEIAEVPGEPGNNALHITALEESGPDIVDQWGNPLNYTSGRVTTKSKIAIKYGVIETRVRIPDLDLGGWPAVWLFGTSNLVWPRSGEIDIMEMGSRQDFRDLHDEHNGGNDSDNSTVNQVVGANAIFYADEAVTPENPTGAASISWDPDDDYCRPYYNYDNLNDRFLTYRIYWDPDSIRFTVIDDSVEYDLYTNPFPIDSVSAEFQEPFFLVANLAIGGLFTDADYIGGSGAPVSMPFPAHMYVDYITVMEWNGQGEVHIGPPTFQGGTFGLFTDTTPIDNGLVAGDDAEIYVWEGTLSEGSIPPYEGENGISWQTTGLGWFGAGIMSMQPVNLFNFGEGHLKFMIKIPANISFKIGIIDAWGNQSYVDFPGNQTTYGLVRDGNWGQASIPVEDIRGEWIDLRMLSYEFVILEVNGASCEFGLDDIYWEGGGAVSVFENEFGKIPTKYSLNNNYPNPFNPLTTISYDLPEDGFVNVIIYDIKGNPVKDLVNSQQNSGIKSIQWDATNNRGQPVSAGLYLYTIQAGNFRQTKKMVLLK
;
A
#
# COMPACT_ATOMS: atom_id res chain seq x y z
N MET A 1 57.59 49.00 21.30
CA MET A 1 56.75 48.00 21.93
C MET A 1 55.54 47.76 20.97
N LYS A 2 55.60 46.71 20.22
CA LYS A 2 54.49 46.29 19.32
C LYS A 2 53.67 45.19 20.02
N ASN A 3 52.42 45.47 20.39
CA ASN A 3 51.53 44.50 20.96
C ASN A 3 50.98 43.63 19.84
N ASN A 4 51.34 42.35 19.80
CA ASN A 4 50.72 41.35 18.98
C ASN A 4 49.44 40.84 19.68
N ILE A 5 48.29 41.15 19.11
CA ILE A 5 47.00 40.55 19.49
C ILE A 5 46.92 39.23 18.75
N VAL A 6 46.96 38.11 19.47
CA VAL A 6 46.66 36.77 18.94
C VAL A 6 45.15 36.57 19.07
N ILE A 7 44.45 36.57 17.93
CA ILE A 7 43.04 36.21 17.88
C ILE A 7 42.97 34.68 17.83
N PHE A 8 42.49 34.06 18.91
CA PHE A 8 42.10 32.66 18.91
C PHE A 8 40.74 32.55 18.19
N LEU A 9 40.75 32.03 17.00
CA LEU A 9 39.53 31.55 16.34
C LEU A 9 39.13 30.24 17.04
N ILE A 10 38.14 30.30 17.91
CA ILE A 10 37.45 29.09 18.40
C ILE A 10 36.53 28.63 17.27
N LEU A 11 37.01 27.68 16.51
CA LEU A 11 36.13 26.87 15.65
C LEU A 11 35.26 26.02 16.60
N SER A 12 34.04 26.45 16.87
CA SER A 12 33.02 25.58 17.42
C SER A 12 32.72 24.54 16.35
N ILE A 13 33.24 23.34 16.51
CA ILE A 13 32.70 22.16 15.82
C ILE A 13 31.31 21.97 16.44
N GLY A 14 30.30 22.60 15.88
CA GLY A 14 28.92 22.26 16.13
C GLY A 14 28.76 20.83 15.63
N SER A 15 28.49 19.90 16.53
CA SER A 15 27.90 18.62 16.15
C SER A 15 26.67 18.96 15.33
N ILE A 16 26.67 18.60 14.05
CA ILE A 16 25.50 18.67 13.18
C ILE A 16 24.57 17.58 13.72
N HIS A 17 23.72 17.95 14.67
CA HIS A 17 22.57 17.13 15.01
C HIS A 17 21.61 17.27 13.83
N GLY A 18 21.23 16.19 13.20
CA GLY A 18 20.22 16.20 12.17
C GLY A 18 18.96 16.93 12.67
N GLN A 19 18.27 17.60 11.78
CA GLN A 19 17.09 18.41 12.11
C GLN A 19 15.83 17.72 11.59
N ILE A 20 14.90 17.44 12.50
CA ILE A 20 13.52 17.07 12.14
C ILE A 20 12.84 18.35 11.63
N GLY A 21 12.28 18.27 10.42
CA GLY A 21 11.56 19.34 9.75
C GLY A 21 10.04 19.23 9.89
N ASP A 22 9.32 19.69 8.85
CA ASP A 22 7.86 19.72 8.85
C ASP A 22 7.26 18.32 8.74
N VAL A 23 6.03 18.14 9.25
CA VAL A 23 5.21 16.96 9.02
C VAL A 23 4.75 16.97 7.57
N ILE A 24 5.08 15.92 6.82
CA ILE A 24 4.71 15.78 5.40
C ILE A 24 3.58 14.78 5.19
N TRP A 25 3.31 13.91 6.15
CA TRP A 25 2.15 13.02 6.16
C TRP A 25 1.83 12.54 7.57
N GLU A 26 0.56 12.33 7.86
CA GLU A 26 0.06 11.90 9.16
C GLU A 26 -1.12 10.94 9.00
N GLU A 27 -1.12 9.84 9.73
CA GLU A 27 -2.22 8.91 9.89
C GLU A 27 -2.65 8.87 11.36
N ASN A 28 -3.85 9.31 11.63
CA ASN A 28 -4.46 9.34 12.96
C ASN A 28 -5.59 8.32 13.11
N PHE A 29 -5.73 7.42 12.13
CA PHE A 29 -6.72 6.36 12.11
C PHE A 29 -8.17 6.83 12.32
N ASP A 30 -8.54 7.96 11.69
CA ASP A 30 -9.94 8.38 11.57
C ASP A 30 -10.74 7.42 10.67
N SER A 31 -10.06 6.72 9.76
CA SER A 31 -10.61 5.70 8.88
C SER A 31 -9.50 4.79 8.33
N LEU A 32 -9.88 3.63 7.78
CA LEU A 32 -8.96 2.74 7.06
C LEU A 32 -8.77 3.13 5.58
N GLY A 33 -9.10 4.35 5.17
CA GLY A 33 -9.05 4.79 3.76
C GLY A 33 -7.69 4.63 3.09
N ASN A 34 -6.60 4.82 3.84
CA ASN A 34 -5.22 4.66 3.37
C ASN A 34 -4.71 3.21 3.48
N TRP A 35 -5.51 2.30 4.00
CA TRP A 35 -5.10 0.93 4.30
C TRP A 35 -5.91 -0.09 3.52
N MET A 36 -5.31 -1.24 3.26
CA MET A 36 -5.95 -2.47 2.82
C MET A 36 -5.80 -3.51 3.92
N ILE A 37 -6.86 -4.25 4.21
CA ILE A 37 -6.80 -5.42 5.08
C ILE A 37 -6.41 -6.61 4.20
N LEU A 38 -5.39 -7.35 4.63
CA LEU A 38 -4.96 -8.58 3.96
C LEU A 38 -5.62 -9.77 4.63
N THR A 39 -6.06 -10.74 3.82
CA THR A 39 -6.76 -11.93 4.30
C THR A 39 -6.01 -13.20 3.92
N GLY A 40 -6.20 -14.27 4.70
CA GLY A 40 -5.58 -15.55 4.46
C GLY A 40 -4.35 -15.82 5.31
N ASN A 41 -3.70 -16.98 5.06
CA ASN A 41 -2.46 -17.38 5.71
C ASN A 41 -1.23 -17.16 4.81
N GLY A 42 -1.42 -16.66 3.58
CA GLY A 42 -0.34 -16.46 2.61
C GLY A 42 0.34 -17.75 2.15
N SER A 43 1.47 -17.63 1.49
CA SER A 43 2.29 -18.77 1.11
C SER A 43 3.16 -19.18 2.30
N TRP A 44 3.00 -20.40 2.78
CA TRP A 44 3.72 -20.96 3.93
C TRP A 44 3.73 -20.02 5.15
N GLY A 45 2.52 -19.58 5.61
CA GLY A 45 2.42 -18.64 6.72
C GLY A 45 3.18 -17.34 6.45
N TRP A 46 2.87 -16.68 5.34
CA TRP A 46 3.52 -15.43 4.88
C TRP A 46 5.04 -15.52 4.72
N GLY A 47 5.57 -16.73 4.48
CA GLY A 47 7.01 -16.99 4.33
C GLY A 47 7.74 -17.30 5.64
N ASN A 48 7.07 -17.19 6.79
CA ASN A 48 7.64 -17.31 8.12
C ASN A 48 7.08 -18.47 8.93
N GLY A 49 6.21 -19.30 8.34
CA GLY A 49 5.55 -20.40 9.04
C GLY A 49 4.52 -19.94 10.09
N GLU A 50 3.98 -18.74 9.96
CA GLU A 50 2.99 -18.16 10.87
C GLU A 50 1.70 -18.99 10.93
N LEU A 51 1.06 -19.04 12.11
CA LEU A 51 -0.04 -19.96 12.42
C LEU A 51 -1.43 -19.37 12.27
N GLN A 52 -1.55 -18.03 12.13
CA GLN A 52 -2.85 -17.36 12.04
C GLN A 52 -3.37 -17.27 10.60
N PHE A 53 -4.67 -17.14 10.49
CA PHE A 53 -5.38 -16.66 9.31
C PHE A 53 -5.73 -15.18 9.54
N TYR A 54 -5.26 -14.29 8.68
CA TYR A 54 -5.66 -12.89 8.73
C TYR A 54 -7.05 -12.71 8.12
N GLN A 55 -7.91 -11.89 8.75
CA GLN A 55 -9.26 -11.61 8.27
C GLN A 55 -9.72 -10.20 8.66
N GLU A 56 -10.76 -9.69 7.96
CA GLU A 56 -11.26 -8.33 8.16
C GLU A 56 -11.84 -8.12 9.56
N GLU A 57 -12.49 -9.13 10.12
CA GLU A 57 -13.14 -9.10 11.43
C GLU A 57 -12.18 -8.85 12.59
N ASN A 58 -10.90 -9.05 12.37
CA ASN A 58 -9.83 -8.82 13.36
C ASN A 58 -9.22 -7.42 13.30
N VAL A 59 -9.73 -6.54 12.41
CA VAL A 59 -9.20 -5.18 12.18
C VAL A 59 -10.33 -4.17 12.25
N GLU A 60 -10.18 -3.17 13.11
CA GLU A 60 -11.14 -2.05 13.22
C GLU A 60 -10.43 -0.76 13.65
N ILE A 61 -11.13 0.35 13.57
CA ILE A 61 -10.78 1.58 14.28
C ILE A 61 -11.55 1.58 15.59
N ALA A 62 -10.83 1.62 16.71
CA ALA A 62 -11.43 1.58 18.04
C ALA A 62 -10.84 2.65 18.98
N GLU A 63 -11.65 3.09 19.94
CA GLU A 63 -11.17 3.96 21.00
C GLU A 63 -10.18 3.20 21.91
N VAL A 64 -9.03 3.83 22.16
CA VAL A 64 -7.98 3.25 23.01
C VAL A 64 -8.47 3.12 24.46
N PRO A 65 -8.41 1.93 25.07
CA PRO A 65 -8.79 1.77 26.47
C PRO A 65 -7.96 2.66 27.40
N GLY A 66 -8.67 3.55 28.12
CA GLY A 66 -8.06 4.50 29.06
C GLY A 66 -7.70 5.86 28.46
N GLU A 67 -7.88 6.07 27.16
CA GLU A 67 -7.64 7.33 26.47
C GLU A 67 -8.93 7.80 25.74
N PRO A 68 -9.97 8.30 26.44
CA PRO A 68 -11.24 8.65 25.82
C PRO A 68 -11.11 9.68 24.69
N GLY A 69 -11.73 9.37 23.54
CA GLY A 69 -11.68 10.20 22.34
C GLY A 69 -10.42 10.01 21.49
N ASN A 70 -9.52 9.11 21.87
CA ASN A 70 -8.39 8.69 21.06
C ASN A 70 -8.73 7.39 20.33
N ASN A 71 -8.86 7.45 19.00
CA ASN A 71 -9.05 6.29 18.13
C ASN A 71 -7.69 5.80 17.61
N ALA A 72 -7.59 4.49 17.41
CA ALA A 72 -6.39 3.84 16.88
C ALA A 72 -6.76 2.71 15.92
N LEU A 73 -5.86 2.30 15.08
CA LEU A 73 -5.92 1.00 14.44
C LEU A 73 -5.87 -0.06 15.53
N HIS A 74 -6.91 -0.88 15.62
CA HIS A 74 -7.02 -1.98 16.56
C HIS A 74 -6.97 -3.31 15.82
N ILE A 75 -6.01 -4.13 16.17
CA ILE A 75 -5.84 -5.50 15.68
C ILE A 75 -6.08 -6.45 16.83
N THR A 76 -7.00 -7.40 16.63
CA THR A 76 -7.33 -8.43 17.63
C THR A 76 -6.86 -9.80 17.15
N ALA A 77 -6.02 -10.48 17.92
CA ALA A 77 -5.72 -11.89 17.71
C ALA A 77 -6.64 -12.77 18.58
N LEU A 78 -7.12 -13.87 17.99
CA LEU A 78 -8.08 -14.79 18.62
C LEU A 78 -7.59 -16.24 18.50
N GLU A 79 -7.91 -17.07 19.49
CA GLU A 79 -7.93 -18.52 19.34
C GLU A 79 -9.27 -18.90 18.70
N GLU A 80 -9.25 -19.12 17.39
CA GLU A 80 -10.44 -19.34 16.59
C GLU A 80 -10.14 -20.31 15.44
N SER A 81 -11.10 -21.17 15.13
CA SER A 81 -11.04 -22.10 14.01
C SER A 81 -12.37 -22.17 13.26
N GLY A 82 -12.33 -22.45 11.96
CA GLY A 82 -13.51 -22.51 11.12
C GLY A 82 -13.25 -23.28 9.83
N PRO A 83 -14.30 -23.55 9.05
CA PRO A 83 -14.16 -24.31 7.79
C PRO A 83 -13.32 -23.59 6.73
N ASP A 84 -13.28 -22.25 6.81
CA ASP A 84 -12.56 -21.41 5.86
C ASP A 84 -11.22 -20.87 6.44
N ILE A 85 -10.94 -21.17 7.73
CA ILE A 85 -9.69 -20.81 8.43
C ILE A 85 -8.69 -21.94 8.20
N VAL A 86 -8.01 -21.88 7.05
CA VAL A 86 -7.11 -22.92 6.60
C VAL A 86 -5.81 -22.34 6.01
N ASP A 87 -4.75 -23.13 6.02
CA ASP A 87 -3.52 -22.79 5.31
C ASP A 87 -3.65 -22.98 3.79
N GLN A 88 -2.61 -22.66 3.04
CA GLN A 88 -2.58 -22.79 1.57
C GLN A 88 -2.79 -24.24 1.06
N TRP A 89 -2.68 -25.26 1.91
CA TRP A 89 -2.91 -26.67 1.56
C TRP A 89 -4.27 -27.17 2.04
N GLY A 90 -5.08 -26.32 2.69
CA GLY A 90 -6.39 -26.66 3.24
C GLY A 90 -6.34 -27.32 4.62
N ASN A 91 -5.21 -27.26 5.34
CA ASN A 91 -5.16 -27.73 6.71
C ASN A 91 -5.76 -26.70 7.66
N PRO A 92 -6.57 -27.13 8.66
CA PRO A 92 -7.16 -26.22 9.62
C PRO A 92 -6.12 -25.42 10.41
N LEU A 93 -6.37 -24.13 10.58
CA LEU A 93 -5.65 -23.25 11.50
C LEU A 93 -6.50 -23.02 12.75
N ASN A 94 -5.87 -22.60 13.84
CA ASN A 94 -6.53 -22.45 15.14
C ASN A 94 -6.51 -20.99 15.64
N TYR A 95 -6.01 -20.07 14.84
CA TYR A 95 -5.85 -18.67 15.22
C TYR A 95 -6.28 -17.77 14.09
N THR A 96 -6.88 -16.62 14.44
CA THR A 96 -7.13 -15.51 13.52
C THR A 96 -6.48 -14.25 14.04
N SER A 97 -6.14 -13.33 13.16
CA SER A 97 -5.56 -12.05 13.50
C SER A 97 -5.77 -11.02 12.37
N GLY A 98 -5.15 -9.84 12.49
CA GLY A 98 -5.22 -8.77 11.52
C GLY A 98 -3.86 -8.39 10.92
N ARG A 99 -3.89 -8.04 9.62
CA ARG A 99 -2.76 -7.47 8.89
C ARG A 99 -3.27 -6.39 7.93
N VAL A 100 -2.68 -5.21 7.99
CA VAL A 100 -3.03 -4.08 7.13
C VAL A 100 -1.80 -3.55 6.42
N THR A 101 -2.01 -2.94 5.26
CA THR A 101 -0.92 -2.34 4.48
C THR A 101 -1.37 -1.09 3.74
N THR A 102 -0.45 -0.15 3.55
CA THR A 102 -0.66 1.01 2.68
C THR A 102 -0.21 0.76 1.24
N LYS A 103 0.12 -0.47 0.90
CA LYS A 103 0.55 -0.87 -0.44
C LYS A 103 -0.39 -0.25 -1.48
N SER A 104 0.14 0.33 -2.59
CA SER A 104 -0.57 1.08 -3.64
C SER A 104 -1.31 2.36 -3.26
N LYS A 105 -1.36 2.68 -1.99
CA LYS A 105 -2.05 3.90 -1.52
C LYS A 105 -1.07 4.95 -1.02
N ILE A 106 -0.14 4.53 -0.15
CA ILE A 106 0.89 5.42 0.40
C ILE A 106 2.23 4.68 0.36
N ALA A 107 3.23 5.33 -0.18
CA ALA A 107 4.62 4.91 -0.08
C ALA A 107 5.48 6.08 0.40
N ILE A 108 6.49 5.78 1.17
CA ILE A 108 7.36 6.75 1.84
C ILE A 108 8.78 6.52 1.36
N LYS A 109 9.49 7.61 1.08
CA LYS A 109 10.92 7.57 0.80
C LYS A 109 11.61 8.61 1.64
N TYR A 110 12.50 8.17 2.54
CA TYR A 110 13.23 9.01 3.48
C TYR A 110 12.33 9.75 4.50
N GLY A 111 12.96 10.46 5.41
CA GLY A 111 12.31 11.23 6.45
C GLY A 111 12.44 10.58 7.83
N VAL A 112 11.77 11.17 8.80
CA VAL A 112 11.53 10.55 10.10
C VAL A 112 10.16 9.91 10.07
N ILE A 113 10.11 8.59 10.25
CA ILE A 113 8.84 7.86 10.39
C ILE A 113 8.68 7.51 11.86
N GLU A 114 7.62 8.04 12.46
CA GLU A 114 7.29 7.84 13.88
C GLU A 114 5.96 7.11 14.00
N THR A 115 5.89 6.10 14.86
CA THR A 115 4.65 5.38 15.19
C THR A 115 4.53 5.15 16.68
N ARG A 116 3.34 5.31 17.24
CA ARG A 116 3.03 5.03 18.64
C ARG A 116 2.19 3.76 18.73
N VAL A 117 2.73 2.73 19.39
CA VAL A 117 2.15 1.39 19.40
C VAL A 117 2.01 0.88 20.83
N ARG A 118 0.89 0.20 21.11
CA ARG A 118 0.66 -0.59 22.31
C ARG A 118 0.44 -2.05 21.90
N ILE A 119 1.25 -2.93 22.45
CA ILE A 119 1.19 -4.37 22.19
C ILE A 119 0.48 -5.11 23.34
N PRO A 120 -0.11 -6.29 23.05
CA PRO A 120 -0.64 -7.16 24.10
C PRO A 120 0.50 -7.86 24.88
N ASP A 121 0.11 -8.66 25.89
CA ASP A 121 0.99 -9.68 26.46
C ASP A 121 1.25 -10.75 25.40
N LEU A 122 2.52 -10.90 25.01
CA LEU A 122 2.94 -11.79 23.94
C LEU A 122 3.15 -13.24 24.43
N ASP A 123 3.51 -13.39 25.72
CA ASP A 123 3.97 -14.64 26.31
C ASP A 123 4.76 -15.46 25.29
N LEU A 124 4.35 -16.68 24.94
CA LEU A 124 4.99 -17.44 23.89
C LEU A 124 4.11 -17.47 22.64
N GLY A 125 4.61 -16.87 21.55
CA GLY A 125 4.02 -16.95 20.22
C GLY A 125 3.38 -15.68 19.69
N GLY A 126 3.24 -14.58 20.47
CA GLY A 126 2.84 -13.29 19.93
C GLY A 126 3.98 -12.61 19.18
N TRP A 127 3.68 -12.06 17.98
CA TRP A 127 4.65 -11.36 17.14
C TRP A 127 4.01 -10.13 16.48
N PRO A 128 3.92 -9.01 17.20
CA PRO A 128 3.51 -7.72 16.64
C PRO A 128 4.63 -7.11 15.83
N ALA A 129 4.27 -6.48 14.70
CA ALA A 129 5.20 -5.75 13.86
C ALA A 129 4.56 -4.50 13.24
N VAL A 130 5.33 -3.44 13.14
CA VAL A 130 5.09 -2.28 12.26
C VAL A 130 6.34 -2.08 11.43
N TRP A 131 6.20 -2.18 10.14
CA TRP A 131 7.32 -2.32 9.23
C TRP A 131 7.02 -1.75 7.84
N LEU A 132 8.03 -1.70 7.00
CA LEU A 132 7.98 -1.16 5.65
C LEU A 132 8.47 -2.22 4.66
N PHE A 133 7.83 -2.29 3.51
CA PHE A 133 8.21 -3.17 2.42
C PHE A 133 8.42 -2.36 1.13
N GLY A 134 9.48 -2.67 0.37
CA GLY A 134 9.79 -1.94 -0.85
C GLY A 134 8.73 -2.06 -1.93
N THR A 135 8.52 -0.99 -2.68
CA THR A 135 7.49 -0.91 -3.73
C THR A 135 7.90 -1.60 -5.02
N SER A 136 9.15 -2.00 -5.18
CA SER A 136 9.62 -2.71 -6.37
C SER A 136 8.91 -4.05 -6.54
N ASN A 137 8.71 -4.49 -7.79
CA ASN A 137 8.15 -5.82 -8.09
C ASN A 137 9.18 -6.96 -7.95
N LEU A 138 10.33 -6.68 -7.34
CA LEU A 138 11.36 -7.69 -7.10
C LEU A 138 10.92 -8.62 -5.96
N VAL A 139 11.29 -9.89 -6.08
CA VAL A 139 11.05 -10.89 -5.05
C VAL A 139 11.90 -10.56 -3.82
N TRP A 140 11.29 -10.66 -2.63
CA TRP A 140 12.00 -10.54 -1.36
C TRP A 140 13.27 -11.43 -1.32
N PRO A 141 14.42 -10.95 -0.80
CA PRO A 141 14.64 -9.67 -0.13
C PRO A 141 15.09 -8.51 -1.06
N ARG A 142 15.11 -8.70 -2.38
CA ARG A 142 15.54 -7.67 -3.35
C ARG A 142 14.63 -6.44 -3.39
N SER A 143 13.43 -6.53 -2.85
CA SER A 143 12.54 -5.38 -2.65
C SER A 143 12.94 -4.52 -1.46
N GLY A 144 13.71 -5.05 -0.53
CA GLY A 144 14.03 -4.44 0.75
C GLY A 144 12.91 -4.55 1.79
N GLU A 145 13.28 -4.52 3.08
CA GLU A 145 12.38 -4.54 4.24
C GLU A 145 12.99 -3.68 5.36
N ILE A 146 12.18 -2.87 6.03
CA ILE A 146 12.61 -2.05 7.17
C ILE A 146 11.61 -2.28 8.30
N ASP A 147 12.05 -2.95 9.36
CA ASP A 147 11.21 -3.24 10.52
C ASP A 147 11.39 -2.13 11.55
N ILE A 148 10.38 -1.24 11.66
CA ILE A 148 10.40 -0.13 12.62
C ILE A 148 10.34 -0.67 14.04
N MET A 149 9.53 -1.72 14.26
CA MET A 149 9.45 -2.44 15.51
C MET A 149 8.97 -3.87 15.30
N GLU A 150 9.59 -4.80 16.01
CA GLU A 150 9.19 -6.18 16.17
C GLU A 150 9.42 -6.64 17.62
N MET A 151 8.50 -7.45 18.14
CA MET A 151 8.64 -8.05 19.45
C MET A 151 8.19 -9.53 19.41
N GLY A 152 8.61 -10.32 20.40
CA GLY A 152 8.29 -11.75 20.46
C GLY A 152 9.40 -12.67 19.99
N SER A 153 10.60 -12.14 19.77
CA SER A 153 11.77 -12.89 19.26
C SER A 153 12.16 -14.07 20.15
N ARG A 154 12.77 -15.08 19.53
CA ARG A 154 13.29 -16.28 20.19
C ARG A 154 14.32 -15.95 21.27
N GLN A 155 14.43 -16.85 22.26
CA GLN A 155 15.37 -16.69 23.37
C GLN A 155 16.83 -16.66 22.89
N ASP A 156 17.20 -17.54 21.95
CA ASP A 156 18.56 -17.57 21.41
C ASP A 156 18.94 -16.23 20.73
N PHE A 157 18.00 -15.58 20.09
CA PHE A 157 18.20 -14.25 19.51
C PHE A 157 18.32 -13.18 20.59
N ARG A 158 17.50 -13.21 21.63
CA ARG A 158 17.61 -12.29 22.76
C ARG A 158 18.92 -12.46 23.54
N ASP A 159 19.40 -13.70 23.70
CA ASP A 159 20.66 -14.02 24.39
C ASP A 159 21.90 -13.54 23.62
N LEU A 160 21.89 -13.60 22.28
CA LEU A 160 22.98 -13.08 21.44
C LEU A 160 23.24 -11.59 21.66
N HIS A 161 22.22 -10.82 21.97
CA HIS A 161 22.31 -9.38 22.17
C HIS A 161 22.81 -8.98 23.56
N ASP A 162 22.89 -9.91 24.51
CA ASP A 162 23.39 -9.66 25.87
C ASP A 162 24.89 -9.46 25.94
N GLU A 163 25.65 -10.26 25.20
CA GLU A 163 27.12 -10.16 25.20
C GLU A 163 27.58 -8.78 24.71
N HIS A 164 26.82 -8.15 23.79
CA HIS A 164 27.12 -6.84 23.22
C HIS A 164 26.65 -5.65 24.06
N ASN A 165 25.66 -5.84 24.94
CA ASN A 165 25.16 -4.76 25.83
C ASN A 165 25.98 -4.55 27.11
N GLY A 166 27.20 -5.13 27.20
CA GLY A 166 28.11 -4.92 28.31
C GLY A 166 27.70 -5.64 29.59
N GLY A 167 27.02 -6.78 29.47
CA GLY A 167 26.67 -7.68 30.57
C GLY A 167 25.49 -7.19 31.40
N ASN A 168 24.58 -6.43 30.84
CA ASN A 168 23.26 -6.22 31.43
C ASN A 168 22.35 -7.37 31.00
N ASP A 169 22.15 -8.28 31.94
CA ASP A 169 21.39 -9.52 31.90
C ASP A 169 20.07 -9.47 31.10
N SER A 170 20.07 -9.59 29.78
CA SER A 170 18.93 -10.06 29.02
C SER A 170 18.83 -11.59 29.00
N ASP A 171 19.81 -12.31 29.56
CA ASP A 171 19.88 -13.78 29.67
C ASP A 171 18.60 -14.45 30.20
N ASN A 172 17.71 -13.72 30.80
CA ASN A 172 16.41 -14.18 31.28
C ASN A 172 15.29 -13.22 30.86
N SER A 173 15.49 -12.40 29.82
CA SER A 173 14.45 -11.49 29.35
C SER A 173 13.26 -12.28 28.81
N THR A 174 12.07 -11.78 29.08
CA THR A 174 10.85 -12.27 28.44
C THR A 174 10.63 -11.55 27.10
N VAL A 175 9.80 -12.15 26.26
CA VAL A 175 9.39 -11.56 24.96
C VAL A 175 8.73 -10.17 25.11
N ASN A 176 8.20 -9.86 26.29
CA ASN A 176 7.56 -8.58 26.61
C ASN A 176 8.55 -7.49 27.03
N GLN A 177 9.84 -7.78 27.09
CA GLN A 177 10.87 -6.89 27.61
C GLN A 177 11.85 -6.38 26.56
N VAL A 178 11.83 -6.95 25.34
CA VAL A 178 12.82 -6.66 24.30
C VAL A 178 12.15 -6.20 23.03
N VAL A 179 12.55 -5.02 22.54
CA VAL A 179 12.18 -4.48 21.23
C VAL A 179 13.31 -4.67 20.25
N GLY A 180 13.00 -5.24 19.09
CA GLY A 180 13.88 -5.30 17.92
C GLY A 180 13.44 -4.34 16.82
N ALA A 181 14.38 -4.02 15.94
CA ALA A 181 14.18 -3.37 14.66
C ALA A 181 15.15 -3.98 13.66
N ASN A 182 14.92 -3.80 12.36
CA ASN A 182 15.75 -4.45 11.36
C ASN A 182 15.76 -3.70 10.03
N ALA A 183 16.77 -4.00 9.20
CA ALA A 183 16.78 -3.71 7.78
C ALA A 183 17.26 -4.97 7.06
N ILE A 184 16.45 -5.49 6.15
CA ILE A 184 16.72 -6.71 5.38
C ILE A 184 16.86 -6.37 3.91
N PHE A 185 17.94 -6.82 3.31
CA PHE A 185 18.33 -6.51 1.94
C PHE A 185 18.92 -7.73 1.23
N TYR A 186 19.15 -7.63 -0.06
CA TYR A 186 19.80 -8.68 -0.83
C TYR A 186 21.32 -8.46 -0.88
N ALA A 187 22.08 -9.52 -0.61
CA ALA A 187 23.53 -9.52 -0.81
C ALA A 187 23.97 -10.79 -1.53
N ASP A 188 24.75 -10.65 -2.61
CA ASP A 188 25.28 -11.79 -3.39
C ASP A 188 26.15 -12.71 -2.52
N GLU A 189 26.91 -12.16 -1.60
CA GLU A 189 27.75 -12.89 -0.64
C GLU A 189 26.94 -13.68 0.41
N ALA A 190 25.68 -13.30 0.66
CA ALA A 190 24.79 -14.01 1.57
C ALA A 190 24.13 -15.24 0.92
N VAL A 191 24.28 -15.42 -0.41
CA VAL A 191 23.68 -16.58 -1.10
C VAL A 191 24.47 -17.85 -0.76
N THR A 192 23.85 -18.75 -0.02
CA THR A 192 24.39 -20.06 0.35
C THR A 192 23.35 -21.15 0.13
N PRO A 193 23.71 -22.46 0.18
CA PRO A 193 22.71 -23.53 0.14
C PRO A 193 21.68 -23.46 1.27
N GLU A 194 22.05 -22.91 2.41
CA GLU A 194 21.19 -22.70 3.59
C GLU A 194 20.38 -21.42 3.48
N ASN A 195 20.89 -20.40 2.77
CA ASN A 195 20.23 -19.13 2.49
C ASN A 195 20.17 -18.87 0.98
N PRO A 196 19.34 -19.61 0.23
CA PRO A 196 19.27 -19.46 -1.23
C PRO A 196 18.64 -18.14 -1.70
N THR A 197 17.97 -17.42 -0.82
CA THR A 197 17.36 -16.11 -1.11
C THR A 197 18.38 -14.98 -1.20
N GLY A 198 19.56 -15.13 -0.56
CA GLY A 198 20.56 -14.10 -0.42
C GLY A 198 20.13 -12.97 0.53
N ALA A 199 19.20 -13.25 1.44
CA ALA A 199 18.79 -12.28 2.45
C ALA A 199 19.96 -12.00 3.41
N ALA A 200 20.25 -10.72 3.61
CA ALA A 200 21.16 -10.20 4.62
C ALA A 200 20.41 -9.25 5.53
N SER A 201 20.83 -9.16 6.78
CA SER A 201 20.15 -8.36 7.80
C SER A 201 21.16 -7.78 8.77
N ILE A 202 20.92 -6.56 9.20
CA ILE A 202 21.76 -5.89 10.21
C ILE A 202 21.64 -6.53 11.60
N SER A 203 20.57 -7.27 11.88
CA SER A 203 20.35 -7.92 13.17
C SER A 203 20.89 -9.35 13.25
N TRP A 204 21.33 -9.94 12.12
CA TRP A 204 21.70 -11.37 12.06
C TRP A 204 23.19 -11.64 12.24
N ASP A 205 24.03 -10.61 12.25
CA ASP A 205 25.45 -10.78 12.47
C ASP A 205 25.79 -10.62 13.97
N PRO A 206 26.05 -11.71 14.70
CA PRO A 206 26.37 -11.67 16.11
C PRO A 206 27.73 -11.02 16.40
N ASP A 207 28.62 -10.93 15.40
CA ASP A 207 29.94 -10.31 15.53
C ASP A 207 29.91 -8.79 15.26
N ASP A 208 28.75 -8.25 14.85
CA ASP A 208 28.60 -6.84 14.55
C ASP A 208 28.17 -6.06 15.80
N ASP A 209 28.98 -5.07 16.19
CA ASP A 209 28.71 -4.12 17.29
C ASP A 209 27.45 -3.24 17.04
N TYR A 210 26.66 -3.53 16.01
CA TYR A 210 25.54 -2.69 15.58
C TYR A 210 24.24 -2.92 16.36
N CYS A 211 23.88 -4.16 16.67
CA CYS A 211 22.58 -4.46 17.27
C CYS A 211 22.55 -4.21 18.78
N ARG A 212 21.65 -3.35 19.22
CA ARG A 212 21.37 -3.08 20.65
C ARG A 212 19.86 -2.99 20.84
N PRO A 213 19.14 -4.12 20.90
CA PRO A 213 17.71 -4.08 21.13
C PRO A 213 17.42 -3.34 22.44
N TYR A 214 16.34 -2.58 22.46
CA TYR A 214 15.92 -1.91 23.67
C TYR A 214 15.38 -2.94 24.65
N TYR A 215 15.97 -3.00 25.83
CA TYR A 215 15.57 -3.85 26.93
C TYR A 215 15.09 -3.01 28.13
N ASN A 216 13.97 -3.41 28.73
CA ASN A 216 13.47 -2.83 29.98
C ASN A 216 13.15 -3.98 30.96
N TYR A 217 13.55 -3.83 32.26
CA TYR A 217 13.21 -4.78 33.30
C TYR A 217 11.71 -4.90 33.57
N ASP A 218 10.96 -3.82 33.31
CA ASP A 218 9.50 -3.84 33.35
C ASP A 218 8.96 -4.28 31.98
N ASN A 219 7.84 -5.02 31.96
CA ASN A 219 7.19 -5.41 30.73
C ASN A 219 6.75 -4.18 29.92
N LEU A 220 6.93 -4.25 28.61
CA LEU A 220 6.60 -3.19 27.65
C LEU A 220 5.19 -3.31 27.11
N ASN A 221 4.50 -4.43 27.33
CA ASN A 221 3.12 -4.65 26.95
C ASN A 221 2.15 -3.78 27.74
N ASP A 222 0.92 -3.61 27.22
CA ASP A 222 -0.18 -2.84 27.83
C ASP A 222 0.10 -1.36 28.07
N ARG A 223 1.16 -0.81 27.52
CA ARG A 223 1.48 0.62 27.46
C ARG A 223 1.96 1.03 26.09
N PHE A 224 1.80 2.31 25.76
CA PHE A 224 2.32 2.83 24.49
C PHE A 224 3.81 3.12 24.58
N LEU A 225 4.53 2.70 23.54
CA LEU A 225 5.85 3.16 23.19
C LEU A 225 5.81 3.89 21.85
N THR A 226 6.72 4.82 21.65
CA THR A 226 6.89 5.49 20.35
C THR A 226 8.15 4.98 19.69
N TYR A 227 8.02 4.49 18.47
CA TYR A 227 9.11 3.97 17.67
C TYR A 227 9.40 4.93 16.54
N ARG A 228 10.67 5.06 16.17
CA ARG A 228 11.09 6.04 15.17
C ARG A 228 12.24 5.52 14.33
N ILE A 229 12.16 5.75 13.03
CA ILE A 229 13.33 5.64 12.15
C ILE A 229 13.69 7.01 11.60
N TYR A 230 14.99 7.25 11.43
CA TYR A 230 15.56 8.40 10.74
C TYR A 230 16.21 7.86 9.48
N TRP A 231 15.60 8.11 8.34
CA TRP A 231 16.00 7.53 7.09
C TRP A 231 16.36 8.62 6.07
N ASP A 232 17.59 8.56 5.57
CA ASP A 232 18.10 9.43 4.52
C ASP A 232 18.83 8.59 3.44
N PRO A 233 19.36 9.20 2.35
CA PRO A 233 20.05 8.46 1.31
C PRO A 233 21.28 7.68 1.76
N ASP A 234 21.85 8.04 2.91
CA ASP A 234 23.12 7.52 3.38
C ASP A 234 22.95 6.51 4.54
N SER A 235 21.80 6.56 5.26
CA SER A 235 21.64 5.74 6.46
C SER A 235 20.20 5.58 6.95
N ILE A 236 19.99 4.55 7.80
CA ILE A 236 18.78 4.36 8.60
C ILE A 236 19.19 4.23 10.09
N ARG A 237 18.66 5.09 10.94
CA ARG A 237 18.80 5.03 12.39
C ARG A 237 17.48 4.61 13.02
N PHE A 238 17.50 3.66 13.93
CA PHE A 238 16.33 3.11 14.62
C PHE A 238 16.32 3.51 16.08
N THR A 239 15.18 3.99 16.59
CA THR A 239 15.04 4.39 17.99
C THR A 239 13.70 3.98 18.58
N VAL A 240 13.66 3.88 19.91
CA VAL A 240 12.44 3.77 20.70
C VAL A 240 12.40 4.86 21.76
N ILE A 241 11.23 5.44 21.98
CA ILE A 241 11.01 6.45 23.01
C ILE A 241 10.16 5.81 24.11
N ASP A 242 10.75 5.72 25.31
CA ASP A 242 10.11 5.23 26.51
C ASP A 242 10.22 6.31 27.61
N ASP A 243 9.11 6.64 28.26
CA ASP A 243 9.03 7.71 29.28
C ASP A 243 9.71 9.03 28.85
N SER A 244 9.52 9.42 27.60
CA SER A 244 10.10 10.64 26.99
C SER A 244 11.62 10.62 26.82
N VAL A 245 12.27 9.47 26.96
CA VAL A 245 13.68 9.24 26.66
C VAL A 245 13.81 8.45 25.38
N GLU A 246 14.62 8.93 24.45
CA GLU A 246 14.89 8.27 23.18
C GLU A 246 16.14 7.39 23.30
N TYR A 247 16.02 6.13 22.93
CA TYR A 247 17.08 5.13 22.97
C TYR A 247 17.38 4.61 21.57
N ASP A 248 18.66 4.53 21.21
CA ASP A 248 19.10 3.90 19.97
C ASP A 248 19.01 2.37 20.07
N LEU A 249 18.46 1.74 19.02
CA LEU A 249 18.40 0.27 18.89
C LEU A 249 19.68 -0.32 18.28
N TYR A 250 20.56 0.51 17.78
CA TYR A 250 21.85 0.15 17.20
C TYR A 250 22.92 1.14 17.63
N THR A 251 24.18 0.70 17.72
CA THR A 251 25.31 1.56 18.11
C THR A 251 25.56 2.68 17.09
N ASN A 252 25.34 2.38 15.81
CA ASN A 252 25.48 3.31 14.69
C ASN A 252 24.29 3.18 13.75
N PRO A 253 23.94 4.22 12.99
CA PRO A 253 23.00 4.10 11.90
C PRO A 253 23.45 3.05 10.89
N PHE A 254 22.52 2.28 10.33
CA PHE A 254 22.77 1.35 9.23
C PHE A 254 23.19 2.14 7.98
N PRO A 255 24.36 1.91 7.40
CA PRO A 255 24.81 2.63 6.21
C PRO A 255 24.09 2.08 4.95
N ILE A 256 23.57 2.97 4.11
CA ILE A 256 23.04 2.64 2.80
C ILE A 256 24.16 2.82 1.77
N ASP A 257 24.47 1.77 1.03
CA ASP A 257 25.50 1.76 0.01
C ASP A 257 25.03 1.01 -1.27
N SER A 258 25.96 0.62 -2.13
CA SER A 258 25.63 -0.06 -3.39
C SER A 258 25.10 -1.50 -3.20
N VAL A 259 25.27 -2.11 -2.04
CA VAL A 259 24.76 -3.45 -1.72
C VAL A 259 23.31 -3.38 -1.22
N SER A 260 22.99 -2.31 -0.51
CA SER A 260 21.66 -2.05 0.08
C SER A 260 20.90 -0.93 -0.68
N ALA A 261 21.09 -0.85 -2.00
CA ALA A 261 20.53 0.23 -2.82
C ALA A 261 19.00 0.24 -2.90
N GLU A 262 18.32 -0.85 -2.57
CA GLU A 262 16.86 -0.93 -2.45
C GLU A 262 16.30 0.07 -1.43
N PHE A 263 17.06 0.45 -0.42
CA PHE A 263 16.66 1.48 0.54
C PHE A 263 16.71 2.91 -0.02
N GLN A 264 17.06 3.07 -1.28
CA GLN A 264 16.92 4.32 -2.02
C GLN A 264 15.62 4.40 -2.83
N GLU A 265 14.75 3.41 -2.71
CA GLU A 265 13.44 3.35 -3.35
C GLU A 265 12.32 3.62 -2.33
N PRO A 266 11.08 3.94 -2.76
CA PRO A 266 9.95 4.11 -1.85
C PRO A 266 9.50 2.78 -1.21
N PHE A 267 8.98 2.85 0.02
CA PHE A 267 8.45 1.73 0.79
C PHE A 267 7.03 2.01 1.26
N PHE A 268 6.18 0.98 1.31
CA PHE A 268 4.85 1.06 1.89
C PHE A 268 4.80 0.46 3.29
N LEU A 269 3.89 0.94 4.13
CA LEU A 269 3.71 0.50 5.51
C LEU A 269 2.92 -0.80 5.61
N VAL A 270 3.27 -1.61 6.59
CA VAL A 270 2.55 -2.80 7.03
C VAL A 270 2.45 -2.79 8.56
N ALA A 271 1.30 -3.19 9.11
CA ALA A 271 1.13 -3.45 10.52
C ALA A 271 0.37 -4.76 10.72
N ASN A 272 0.85 -5.62 11.61
CA ASN A 272 0.24 -6.92 11.89
C ASN A 272 0.54 -7.43 13.30
N LEU A 273 -0.28 -8.37 13.74
CA LEU A 273 -0.03 -9.19 14.92
C LEU A 273 0.00 -10.65 14.48
N ALA A 274 1.21 -11.20 14.23
CA ALA A 274 1.40 -12.60 13.87
C ALA A 274 1.37 -13.52 15.10
N ILE A 275 1.19 -14.80 14.87
CA ILE A 275 1.13 -15.83 15.92
C ILE A 275 2.03 -17.01 15.51
N GLY A 276 2.95 -17.39 16.39
CA GLY A 276 3.94 -18.43 16.08
C GLY A 276 4.94 -17.98 15.01
N GLY A 277 5.44 -18.94 14.24
CA GLY A 277 6.39 -18.68 13.17
C GLY A 277 7.85 -18.73 13.60
N LEU A 278 8.74 -18.65 12.61
CA LEU A 278 10.20 -18.84 12.79
C LEU A 278 10.87 -17.77 13.67
N PHE A 279 10.24 -16.62 13.82
CA PHE A 279 10.75 -15.54 14.66
C PHE A 279 10.58 -15.82 16.16
N THR A 280 9.62 -16.65 16.53
CA THR A 280 9.26 -16.96 17.92
C THR A 280 9.78 -18.34 18.34
N ASP A 281 9.77 -18.66 19.65
CA ASP A 281 10.02 -20.00 20.16
C ASP A 281 8.80 -20.93 20.07
N ALA A 282 7.68 -20.44 19.55
CA ALA A 282 6.45 -21.19 19.41
C ALA A 282 6.42 -22.11 18.18
N ASP A 283 5.35 -22.89 18.08
CA ASP A 283 5.07 -23.73 16.90
C ASP A 283 5.00 -22.89 15.62
N TYR A 284 5.29 -23.53 14.48
CA TYR A 284 5.21 -22.94 13.17
C TYR A 284 4.77 -23.97 12.11
N ILE A 285 4.25 -23.52 10.97
CA ILE A 285 3.80 -24.39 9.88
C ILE A 285 4.96 -25.24 9.35
N GLY A 286 4.81 -26.56 9.41
CA GLY A 286 5.80 -27.53 8.90
C GLY A 286 6.95 -27.83 9.86
N GLY A 287 6.94 -27.28 11.06
CA GLY A 287 7.93 -27.55 12.11
C GLY A 287 7.30 -27.81 13.46
N SER A 288 8.10 -27.65 14.50
CA SER A 288 7.63 -27.76 15.88
C SER A 288 8.43 -26.83 16.80
N GLY A 289 7.73 -26.11 17.63
CA GLY A 289 8.24 -25.31 18.74
C GLY A 289 7.50 -25.68 20.03
N ALA A 290 7.42 -24.75 20.96
CA ALA A 290 6.55 -24.91 22.10
C ALA A 290 5.11 -24.48 21.73
N PRO A 291 4.06 -25.02 22.36
CA PRO A 291 2.70 -24.57 22.13
C PRO A 291 2.57 -23.08 22.39
N VAL A 292 1.78 -22.39 21.55
CA VAL A 292 1.42 -20.99 21.78
C VAL A 292 0.73 -20.86 23.15
N SER A 293 1.20 -19.94 23.99
CA SER A 293 0.63 -19.64 25.31
C SER A 293 0.23 -18.17 25.49
N MET A 294 0.40 -17.36 24.44
CA MET A 294 -0.09 -16.00 24.38
C MET A 294 -1.56 -15.93 24.82
N PRO A 295 -1.94 -15.02 25.72
CA PRO A 295 -3.34 -14.87 26.16
C PRO A 295 -4.25 -14.35 25.04
N PHE A 296 -5.42 -14.97 24.85
CA PHE A 296 -6.43 -14.52 23.90
C PHE A 296 -7.72 -14.03 24.63
N PRO A 297 -8.44 -13.03 24.11
CA PRO A 297 -8.08 -12.18 22.94
C PRO A 297 -6.89 -11.31 23.24
N ALA A 298 -6.04 -11.09 22.24
CA ALA A 298 -4.89 -10.21 22.33
C ALA A 298 -5.09 -8.96 21.44
N HIS A 299 -4.78 -7.78 21.98
CA HIS A 299 -5.14 -6.50 21.38
C HIS A 299 -3.89 -5.65 21.13
N MET A 300 -3.60 -5.35 19.86
CA MET A 300 -2.59 -4.39 19.45
C MET A 300 -3.26 -3.09 18.99
N TYR A 301 -2.70 -1.96 19.40
CA TYR A 301 -3.19 -0.64 18.99
C TYR A 301 -2.03 0.14 18.34
N VAL A 302 -2.26 0.66 17.14
CA VAL A 302 -1.39 1.66 16.51
C VAL A 302 -2.12 2.98 16.55
N ASP A 303 -1.62 3.91 17.37
CA ASP A 303 -2.29 5.17 17.69
C ASP A 303 -2.18 6.17 16.54
N TYR A 304 -0.96 6.38 16.06
CA TYR A 304 -0.68 7.21 14.91
C TYR A 304 0.58 6.76 14.17
N ILE A 305 0.72 7.23 12.94
CA ILE A 305 1.97 7.19 12.17
C ILE A 305 2.19 8.57 11.56
N THR A 306 3.36 9.16 11.81
CA THR A 306 3.72 10.49 11.31
C THR A 306 5.01 10.40 10.48
N VAL A 307 5.03 11.03 9.32
CA VAL A 307 6.22 11.19 8.49
C VAL A 307 6.61 12.66 8.49
N MET A 308 7.85 12.92 8.86
CA MET A 308 8.42 14.28 8.95
C MET A 308 9.68 14.36 8.08
N GLU A 309 10.04 15.56 7.65
CA GLU A 309 11.31 15.75 6.98
C GLU A 309 12.49 15.44 7.92
N TRP A 310 13.52 14.82 7.37
CA TRP A 310 14.82 14.63 8.02
C TRP A 310 15.92 15.32 7.23
N ASN A 311 16.56 16.34 7.80
CA ASN A 311 17.56 17.16 7.11
C ASN A 311 17.04 17.80 5.81
N GLY A 312 15.75 18.13 5.75
CA GLY A 312 15.07 18.65 4.55
C GLY A 312 14.81 17.60 3.47
N GLN A 313 14.83 16.32 3.84
CA GLN A 313 14.50 15.20 2.96
C GLN A 313 13.30 14.42 3.52
N GLY A 314 12.53 13.86 2.65
CA GLY A 314 11.34 13.07 2.93
C GLY A 314 10.34 13.23 1.78
N GLU A 315 9.81 12.13 1.33
CA GLU A 315 8.81 12.09 0.25
C GLU A 315 7.69 11.13 0.64
N VAL A 316 6.45 11.53 0.35
CA VAL A 316 5.28 10.66 0.48
C VAL A 316 4.59 10.57 -0.87
N HIS A 317 4.54 9.36 -1.41
CA HIS A 317 3.90 9.06 -2.68
C HIS A 317 2.48 8.56 -2.40
N ILE A 318 1.49 9.24 -2.97
CA ILE A 318 0.07 8.88 -2.82
C ILE A 318 -0.38 8.20 -4.10
N GLY A 319 -0.27 6.86 -4.13
CA GLY A 319 -0.69 5.99 -5.22
C GLY A 319 -0.07 6.32 -6.59
N PRO A 320 -0.16 5.44 -7.60
CA PRO A 320 0.12 5.86 -8.96
C PRO A 320 -0.93 6.89 -9.40
N PRO A 321 -0.54 7.92 -10.16
CA PRO A 321 -1.47 8.95 -10.62
C PRO A 321 -2.67 8.30 -11.32
N THR A 322 -3.87 8.72 -10.92
CA THR A 322 -5.10 8.21 -11.52
C THR A 322 -5.32 8.88 -12.86
N PHE A 323 -5.31 8.13 -13.95
CA PHE A 323 -5.70 8.66 -15.25
C PHE A 323 -7.18 9.02 -15.24
N GLN A 324 -7.48 10.15 -15.87
CA GLN A 324 -8.86 10.61 -16.01
C GLN A 324 -9.60 9.72 -17.01
N GLY A 325 -10.91 9.63 -16.88
CA GLY A 325 -11.76 8.97 -17.89
C GLY A 325 -11.53 9.55 -19.28
N GLY A 326 -12.01 8.89 -20.29
CA GLY A 326 -11.73 9.15 -21.68
C GLY A 326 -11.17 7.89 -22.32
N THR A 327 -10.06 7.98 -23.04
CA THR A 327 -9.39 6.85 -23.68
C THR A 327 -7.97 6.68 -23.15
N PHE A 328 -7.59 5.41 -22.87
CA PHE A 328 -6.24 5.04 -22.48
C PHE A 328 -5.72 3.96 -23.43
N GLY A 329 -4.80 4.33 -24.32
CA GLY A 329 -4.26 3.43 -25.33
C GLY A 329 -3.22 2.48 -24.78
N LEU A 330 -3.27 1.24 -25.24
CA LEU A 330 -2.24 0.23 -24.95
C LEU A 330 -1.44 -0.12 -26.20
N PHE A 331 -2.12 -0.20 -27.36
CA PHE A 331 -1.51 -0.46 -28.64
C PHE A 331 -2.43 0.12 -29.72
N THR A 332 -2.20 1.35 -30.15
CA THR A 332 -2.98 2.09 -31.16
C THR A 332 -2.08 2.97 -32.00
N ASP A 333 -2.34 3.10 -33.30
CA ASP A 333 -1.57 4.00 -34.19
C ASP A 333 -2.39 5.26 -34.57
N THR A 334 -3.63 5.11 -34.99
CA THR A 334 -4.44 6.21 -35.54
C THR A 334 -5.66 6.54 -34.73
N THR A 335 -6.12 5.62 -33.87
CA THR A 335 -7.23 5.87 -32.94
C THR A 335 -6.84 6.96 -31.95
N PRO A 336 -7.61 8.06 -31.85
CA PRO A 336 -7.30 9.13 -30.90
C PRO A 336 -7.41 8.65 -29.46
N ILE A 337 -6.36 8.87 -28.68
CA ILE A 337 -6.30 8.55 -27.25
C ILE A 337 -5.93 9.78 -26.43
N ASP A 338 -6.43 9.87 -25.21
CA ASP A 338 -6.13 10.95 -24.28
C ASP A 338 -4.84 10.70 -23.51
N ASN A 339 -4.60 9.43 -23.13
CA ASN A 339 -3.41 8.93 -22.46
C ASN A 339 -3.13 7.51 -22.95
N GLY A 340 -1.96 6.96 -22.63
CA GLY A 340 -1.65 5.58 -23.00
C GLY A 340 -0.24 5.17 -22.66
N LEU A 341 0.06 3.91 -22.92
CA LEU A 341 1.38 3.32 -22.82
C LEU A 341 2.05 3.29 -24.20
N VAL A 342 3.36 3.36 -24.23
CA VAL A 342 4.17 3.28 -25.43
C VAL A 342 5.03 2.00 -25.37
N ALA A 343 4.75 1.06 -26.25
CA ALA A 343 5.51 -0.19 -26.33
C ALA A 343 7.00 0.06 -26.57
N GLY A 344 7.86 -0.50 -25.72
CA GLY A 344 9.30 -0.32 -25.75
C GLY A 344 9.82 0.90 -24.95
N ASP A 345 8.93 1.71 -24.35
CA ASP A 345 9.27 2.86 -23.48
C ASP A 345 8.73 2.62 -22.05
N ASP A 346 7.43 2.56 -21.86
CA ASP A 346 6.77 2.35 -20.57
C ASP A 346 5.92 1.07 -20.50
N ALA A 347 5.86 0.31 -21.61
CA ALA A 347 5.22 -1.00 -21.67
C ALA A 347 6.04 -2.00 -22.51
N GLU A 348 5.85 -3.27 -22.22
CA GLU A 348 6.41 -4.40 -22.96
C GLU A 348 5.29 -5.34 -23.43
N ILE A 349 5.43 -5.84 -24.67
CA ILE A 349 4.59 -6.93 -25.17
C ILE A 349 5.29 -8.24 -24.83
N TYR A 350 4.76 -8.94 -23.84
CA TYR A 350 5.37 -10.15 -23.32
C TYR A 350 4.64 -11.42 -23.82
N VAL A 351 5.43 -12.39 -24.33
CA VAL A 351 4.94 -13.71 -24.76
C VAL A 351 5.46 -14.77 -23.80
N TRP A 352 4.54 -15.48 -23.12
CA TRP A 352 4.92 -16.50 -22.15
C TRP A 352 5.53 -17.75 -22.83
N GLU A 353 6.67 -18.20 -22.30
CA GLU A 353 7.36 -19.44 -22.66
C GLU A 353 7.60 -19.64 -24.18
N GLY A 354 7.59 -18.57 -24.97
CA GLY A 354 7.75 -18.66 -26.41
C GLY A 354 6.61 -19.41 -27.13
N THR A 355 5.40 -19.33 -26.56
CA THR A 355 4.18 -19.97 -27.11
C THR A 355 3.70 -19.37 -28.41
N LEU A 356 4.17 -18.17 -28.73
CA LEU A 356 3.87 -17.43 -29.95
C LEU A 356 5.15 -17.01 -30.66
N SER A 357 5.11 -16.99 -31.97
CA SER A 357 6.14 -16.44 -32.86
C SER A 357 5.51 -15.41 -33.80
N GLU A 358 6.34 -14.61 -34.47
CA GLU A 358 5.88 -13.61 -35.42
C GLU A 358 4.99 -14.24 -36.51
N GLY A 359 3.86 -13.60 -36.79
CA GLY A 359 2.90 -13.96 -37.83
C GLY A 359 2.98 -13.06 -39.05
N SER A 360 1.97 -13.13 -39.92
CA SER A 360 1.96 -12.42 -41.22
C SER A 360 0.70 -11.59 -41.46
N ILE A 361 -0.19 -11.47 -40.48
CA ILE A 361 -1.44 -10.71 -40.61
C ILE A 361 -1.10 -9.21 -40.63
N PRO A 362 -1.49 -8.46 -41.69
CA PRO A 362 -1.24 -7.02 -41.74
C PRO A 362 -2.06 -6.28 -40.67
N PRO A 363 -1.59 -5.10 -40.22
CA PRO A 363 -2.30 -4.25 -39.25
C PRO A 363 -3.76 -3.99 -39.63
N TYR A 364 -4.61 -3.75 -38.62
CA TYR A 364 -5.95 -3.23 -38.80
C TYR A 364 -5.91 -1.74 -39.14
N GLU A 365 -5.11 -0.98 -38.37
CA GLU A 365 -4.89 0.45 -38.58
C GLU A 365 -3.40 0.78 -38.61
N GLY A 366 -3.03 1.95 -39.15
CA GLY A 366 -1.67 2.48 -39.12
C GLY A 366 -0.63 1.63 -39.81
N GLU A 367 0.58 1.65 -39.24
CA GLU A 367 1.73 0.93 -39.79
C GLU A 367 2.13 -0.27 -38.92
N ASN A 368 1.71 -0.31 -37.63
CA ASN A 368 2.08 -1.31 -36.65
C ASN A 368 0.88 -2.21 -36.32
N GLY A 369 1.14 -3.48 -36.12
CA GLY A 369 0.12 -4.46 -35.73
C GLY A 369 0.78 -5.65 -35.05
N ILE A 370 0.13 -6.20 -34.05
CA ILE A 370 0.56 -7.43 -33.42
C ILE A 370 0.07 -8.61 -34.28
N SER A 371 0.97 -9.40 -34.83
CA SER A 371 0.65 -10.61 -35.57
C SER A 371 1.41 -11.79 -35.01
N TRP A 372 0.69 -12.82 -34.59
CA TRP A 372 1.27 -14.01 -33.97
C TRP A 372 0.77 -15.31 -34.59
N GLN A 373 1.72 -16.28 -34.60
CA GLN A 373 1.45 -17.67 -34.92
C GLN A 373 1.81 -18.56 -33.73
N THR A 374 0.97 -19.52 -33.40
CA THR A 374 1.20 -20.48 -32.32
C THR A 374 2.38 -21.40 -32.63
N THR A 375 3.25 -21.66 -31.63
CA THR A 375 4.42 -22.55 -31.77
C THR A 375 4.12 -24.03 -31.52
N GLY A 376 2.88 -24.37 -31.14
CA GLY A 376 2.44 -25.76 -30.97
C GLY A 376 2.74 -26.35 -29.58
N LEU A 377 2.98 -25.54 -28.56
CA LEU A 377 3.25 -25.96 -27.19
C LEU A 377 1.99 -26.41 -26.40
N GLY A 378 0.83 -26.50 -27.08
CA GLY A 378 -0.40 -26.97 -26.45
C GLY A 378 -1.20 -25.88 -25.72
N TRP A 379 -0.73 -24.65 -25.73
CA TRP A 379 -1.39 -23.44 -25.25
C TRP A 379 -0.70 -22.21 -25.85
N PHE A 380 -1.27 -21.03 -25.69
CA PHE A 380 -0.57 -19.78 -25.93
C PHE A 380 -1.01 -18.68 -24.96
N GLY A 381 -0.11 -17.77 -24.69
CA GLY A 381 -0.37 -16.61 -23.84
C GLY A 381 0.56 -15.44 -24.14
N ALA A 382 0.00 -14.25 -24.14
CA ALA A 382 0.73 -13.00 -24.27
C ALA A 382 -0.04 -11.87 -23.55
N GLY A 383 0.67 -10.81 -23.22
CA GLY A 383 0.09 -9.63 -22.61
C GLY A 383 0.85 -8.36 -22.90
N ILE A 384 0.19 -7.23 -22.69
CA ILE A 384 0.82 -5.90 -22.64
C ILE A 384 1.01 -5.61 -21.16
N MET A 385 2.27 -5.46 -20.77
CA MET A 385 2.71 -5.27 -19.39
C MET A 385 3.30 -3.87 -19.26
N SER A 386 2.75 -3.05 -18.38
CA SER A 386 3.36 -1.78 -18.01
C SER A 386 4.62 -2.00 -17.17
N MET A 387 5.68 -1.19 -17.39
CA MET A 387 6.93 -1.25 -16.61
C MET A 387 6.74 -0.76 -15.17
N GLN A 388 5.71 0.03 -14.92
CA GLN A 388 5.25 0.44 -13.59
C GLN A 388 3.74 0.25 -13.52
N PRO A 389 3.18 -0.12 -12.37
CA PRO A 389 1.74 -0.28 -12.23
C PRO A 389 0.98 0.96 -12.67
N VAL A 390 -0.18 0.76 -13.31
CA VAL A 390 -1.03 1.82 -13.86
C VAL A 390 -2.35 1.89 -13.13
N ASN A 391 -2.79 3.11 -12.80
CA ASN A 391 -4.07 3.34 -12.13
C ASN A 391 -5.17 3.65 -13.16
N LEU A 392 -5.97 2.66 -13.51
CA LEU A 392 -7.13 2.76 -14.38
C LEU A 392 -8.47 2.69 -13.61
N PHE A 393 -8.47 3.08 -12.33
CA PHE A 393 -9.67 3.04 -11.48
C PHE A 393 -10.86 3.80 -12.09
N ASN A 394 -10.62 4.95 -12.71
CA ASN A 394 -11.66 5.76 -13.35
C ASN A 394 -12.25 5.13 -14.63
N PHE A 395 -11.68 4.03 -15.10
CA PHE A 395 -12.20 3.25 -16.23
C PHE A 395 -13.12 2.11 -15.78
N GLY A 396 -13.34 1.93 -14.47
CA GLY A 396 -14.09 0.82 -13.88
C GLY A 396 -15.53 0.66 -14.38
N GLU A 397 -16.17 1.74 -14.80
CA GLU A 397 -17.51 1.77 -15.41
C GLU A 397 -17.45 1.81 -16.96
N GLY A 398 -16.29 1.61 -17.54
CA GLY A 398 -16.02 1.69 -18.97
C GLY A 398 -15.85 0.34 -19.64
N HIS A 399 -15.05 0.34 -20.71
CA HIS A 399 -14.83 -0.85 -21.53
C HIS A 399 -13.35 -1.01 -21.90
N LEU A 400 -12.88 -2.26 -21.94
CA LEU A 400 -11.64 -2.64 -22.65
C LEU A 400 -12.04 -3.01 -24.09
N LYS A 401 -11.47 -2.30 -25.06
CA LYS A 401 -11.75 -2.47 -26.51
C LYS A 401 -10.50 -2.89 -27.25
N PHE A 402 -10.69 -3.72 -28.28
CA PHE A 402 -9.60 -4.14 -29.16
C PHE A 402 -10.12 -4.68 -30.48
N MET A 403 -9.28 -4.59 -31.51
CA MET A 403 -9.49 -5.26 -32.78
C MET A 403 -8.74 -6.60 -32.78
N ILE A 404 -9.39 -7.66 -33.23
CA ILE A 404 -8.79 -8.98 -33.36
C ILE A 404 -9.20 -9.67 -34.66
N LYS A 405 -8.23 -10.31 -35.32
CA LYS A 405 -8.46 -11.21 -36.44
C LYS A 405 -7.99 -12.60 -36.04
N ILE A 406 -8.93 -13.48 -35.69
CA ILE A 406 -8.67 -14.84 -35.21
C ILE A 406 -9.70 -15.80 -35.82
N PRO A 407 -9.34 -17.08 -36.17
CA PRO A 407 -10.31 -18.03 -36.69
C PRO A 407 -11.51 -18.26 -35.74
N ALA A 408 -12.70 -18.38 -36.32
CA ALA A 408 -13.94 -18.46 -35.57
C ALA A 408 -14.01 -19.64 -34.57
N ASN A 409 -13.38 -20.76 -34.91
CA ASN A 409 -13.39 -21.98 -34.11
C ASN A 409 -12.46 -21.95 -32.89
N ILE A 410 -11.59 -20.95 -32.77
CA ILE A 410 -10.66 -20.83 -31.64
C ILE A 410 -11.37 -20.28 -30.41
N SER A 411 -11.27 -20.97 -29.30
CA SER A 411 -11.66 -20.44 -27.98
C SER A 411 -10.46 -19.78 -27.34
N PHE A 412 -10.64 -18.60 -26.73
CA PHE A 412 -9.59 -17.89 -26.00
C PHE A 412 -10.18 -17.09 -24.85
N LYS A 413 -9.32 -16.56 -24.00
CA LYS A 413 -9.68 -15.67 -22.89
C LYS A 413 -8.98 -14.33 -23.07
N ILE A 414 -9.64 -13.27 -22.64
CA ILE A 414 -9.02 -11.96 -22.43
C ILE A 414 -9.04 -11.66 -20.95
N GLY A 415 -7.95 -11.15 -20.42
CA GLY A 415 -7.79 -10.89 -19.00
C GLY A 415 -6.95 -9.67 -18.69
N ILE A 416 -6.87 -9.39 -17.41
CA ILE A 416 -6.01 -8.37 -16.80
C ILE A 416 -5.36 -8.95 -15.55
N ILE A 417 -4.19 -8.41 -15.19
CA ILE A 417 -3.44 -8.84 -14.00
C ILE A 417 -3.03 -7.59 -13.24
N ASP A 418 -3.25 -7.56 -11.93
CA ASP A 418 -2.75 -6.49 -11.09
C ASP A 418 -1.32 -6.78 -10.56
N ALA A 419 -0.69 -5.80 -9.96
CA ALA A 419 0.66 -5.91 -9.42
C ALA A 419 0.77 -6.88 -8.21
N TRP A 420 -0.37 -7.35 -7.71
CA TRP A 420 -0.46 -8.35 -6.65
C TRP A 420 -0.44 -9.78 -7.18
N GLY A 421 -0.51 -9.93 -8.52
CA GLY A 421 -0.66 -11.20 -9.19
C GLY A 421 -2.09 -11.73 -9.23
N ASN A 422 -3.10 -10.97 -8.78
CA ASN A 422 -4.48 -11.34 -9.01
C ASN A 422 -4.77 -11.29 -10.50
N GLN A 423 -5.50 -12.29 -11.01
CA GLN A 423 -5.81 -12.45 -12.42
C GLN A 423 -7.30 -12.61 -12.60
N SER A 424 -7.87 -11.94 -13.60
CA SER A 424 -9.25 -12.12 -13.96
C SER A 424 -9.41 -12.18 -15.47
N TYR A 425 -10.29 -13.06 -15.95
CA TYR A 425 -10.47 -13.37 -17.37
C TYR A 425 -11.93 -13.49 -17.74
N VAL A 426 -12.25 -13.09 -18.97
CA VAL A 426 -13.52 -13.40 -19.66
C VAL A 426 -13.30 -14.37 -20.82
N ASP A 427 -14.28 -15.22 -21.10
CA ASP A 427 -14.20 -16.25 -22.11
C ASP A 427 -14.73 -15.78 -23.46
N PHE A 428 -14.04 -16.17 -24.55
CA PHE A 428 -14.46 -16.04 -25.93
C PHE A 428 -14.58 -17.44 -26.56
N PRO A 429 -15.71 -18.13 -26.37
CA PRO A 429 -15.91 -19.49 -26.91
C PRO A 429 -15.85 -19.51 -28.42
N GLY A 430 -15.34 -20.60 -29.01
CA GLY A 430 -15.30 -20.80 -30.45
C GLY A 430 -16.68 -20.81 -31.07
N ASN A 431 -16.80 -20.24 -32.27
CA ASN A 431 -18.03 -20.15 -33.06
C ASN A 431 -19.19 -19.39 -32.37
N GLN A 432 -18.88 -18.51 -31.43
CA GLN A 432 -19.87 -17.67 -30.75
C GLN A 432 -19.51 -16.19 -30.88
N THR A 433 -20.53 -15.34 -30.88
CA THR A 433 -20.35 -13.88 -30.73
C THR A 433 -20.39 -13.53 -29.26
N THR A 434 -19.30 -12.97 -28.74
CA THR A 434 -19.16 -12.57 -27.35
C THR A 434 -18.61 -11.15 -27.33
N TYR A 435 -19.13 -10.29 -26.47
CA TYR A 435 -18.72 -8.87 -26.35
C TYR A 435 -18.69 -8.12 -27.71
N GLY A 436 -19.63 -8.43 -28.60
CA GLY A 436 -19.72 -7.82 -29.92
C GLY A 436 -18.80 -8.40 -30.98
N LEU A 437 -17.84 -9.26 -30.62
CA LEU A 437 -16.85 -9.82 -31.55
C LEU A 437 -17.49 -10.75 -32.58
N VAL A 438 -17.48 -10.36 -33.87
CA VAL A 438 -17.84 -11.18 -35.01
C VAL A 438 -16.56 -11.70 -35.66
N ARG A 439 -16.48 -13.04 -35.87
CA ARG A 439 -15.29 -13.72 -36.42
C ARG A 439 -15.63 -14.36 -37.77
N ASP A 440 -15.69 -13.53 -38.81
CA ASP A 440 -16.05 -13.92 -40.19
C ASP A 440 -14.82 -14.05 -41.11
N GLY A 441 -13.62 -14.01 -40.55
CA GLY A 441 -12.33 -14.01 -41.26
C GLY A 441 -11.75 -12.62 -41.53
N ASN A 442 -12.49 -11.57 -41.20
CA ASN A 442 -12.04 -10.19 -41.19
C ASN A 442 -11.63 -9.76 -39.77
N TRP A 443 -11.12 -8.54 -39.64
CA TRP A 443 -10.96 -7.90 -38.33
C TRP A 443 -12.31 -7.67 -37.67
N GLY A 444 -12.45 -8.04 -36.41
CA GLY A 444 -13.62 -7.83 -35.58
C GLY A 444 -13.29 -7.08 -34.33
N GLN A 445 -14.19 -6.19 -33.89
CA GLN A 445 -14.05 -5.48 -32.63
C GLN A 445 -14.68 -6.24 -31.48
N ALA A 446 -14.00 -6.30 -30.36
CA ALA A 446 -14.57 -6.66 -29.06
C ALA A 446 -14.65 -5.44 -28.14
N SER A 447 -15.68 -5.42 -27.28
CA SER A 447 -15.88 -4.36 -26.28
C SER A 447 -16.34 -5.00 -24.98
N ILE A 448 -15.40 -5.19 -24.03
CA ILE A 448 -15.63 -5.88 -22.76
C ILE A 448 -15.93 -4.83 -21.69
N PRO A 449 -17.12 -4.87 -21.02
CA PRO A 449 -17.33 -4.05 -19.82
C PRO A 449 -16.26 -4.34 -18.77
N VAL A 450 -15.69 -3.30 -18.18
CA VAL A 450 -14.63 -3.47 -17.17
C VAL A 450 -15.15 -4.20 -15.93
N GLU A 451 -16.43 -4.02 -15.58
CA GLU A 451 -17.09 -4.75 -14.49
C GLU A 451 -17.04 -6.28 -14.68
N ASP A 452 -17.10 -6.77 -15.94
CA ASP A 452 -17.04 -8.20 -16.23
C ASP A 452 -15.62 -8.76 -16.12
N ILE A 453 -14.61 -7.99 -16.56
CA ILE A 453 -13.22 -8.46 -16.62
C ILE A 453 -12.46 -8.25 -15.31
N ARG A 454 -12.79 -7.25 -14.50
CA ARG A 454 -12.09 -6.99 -13.23
C ARG A 454 -12.34 -8.09 -12.19
N GLY A 455 -13.46 -8.81 -12.26
CA GLY A 455 -13.84 -9.78 -11.25
C GLY A 455 -13.91 -9.15 -9.84
N GLU A 456 -13.75 -9.97 -8.81
CA GLU A 456 -13.84 -9.53 -7.40
C GLU A 456 -12.51 -9.07 -6.81
N TRP A 457 -11.37 -9.46 -7.40
CA TRP A 457 -10.06 -9.35 -6.75
C TRP A 457 -9.08 -8.38 -7.42
N ILE A 458 -9.38 -7.88 -8.62
CA ILE A 458 -8.48 -6.97 -9.35
C ILE A 458 -8.53 -5.57 -8.75
N ASP A 459 -7.37 -5.07 -8.38
CA ASP A 459 -7.19 -3.65 -8.05
C ASP A 459 -6.86 -2.84 -9.31
N LEU A 460 -7.87 -2.16 -9.86
CA LEU A 460 -7.71 -1.30 -11.04
C LEU A 460 -6.76 -0.10 -10.81
N ARG A 461 -6.38 0.17 -9.56
CA ARG A 461 -5.39 1.23 -9.24
C ARG A 461 -3.96 0.77 -9.46
N MET A 462 -3.76 -0.55 -9.67
CA MET A 462 -2.45 -1.18 -9.69
C MET A 462 -2.37 -2.25 -10.77
N LEU A 463 -2.85 -1.96 -11.97
CA LEU A 463 -2.70 -2.89 -13.09
C LEU A 463 -1.23 -3.01 -13.49
N SER A 464 -0.83 -4.23 -13.81
CA SER A 464 0.52 -4.60 -14.26
C SER A 464 0.49 -5.25 -15.64
N TYR A 465 -0.62 -5.94 -15.98
CA TYR A 465 -0.95 -6.33 -17.34
C TYR A 465 -2.34 -5.78 -17.65
N GLU A 466 -2.38 -4.75 -18.47
CA GLU A 466 -3.59 -4.04 -18.83
C GLU A 466 -4.40 -4.78 -19.92
N PHE A 467 -3.77 -5.77 -20.56
CA PHE A 467 -4.35 -6.65 -21.55
C PHE A 467 -3.60 -7.99 -21.57
N VAL A 468 -4.33 -9.09 -21.52
CA VAL A 468 -3.82 -10.46 -21.64
C VAL A 468 -4.68 -11.23 -22.60
N ILE A 469 -4.07 -12.03 -23.48
CA ILE A 469 -4.75 -13.06 -24.29
C ILE A 469 -4.19 -14.43 -23.91
N LEU A 470 -5.10 -15.39 -23.65
CA LEU A 470 -4.73 -16.75 -23.20
C LEU A 470 -5.58 -17.80 -23.90
N GLU A 471 -4.96 -18.91 -24.35
CA GLU A 471 -5.61 -20.10 -24.87
C GLU A 471 -4.97 -21.36 -24.27
N VAL A 472 -5.77 -22.26 -23.74
CA VAL A 472 -5.28 -23.42 -22.96
C VAL A 472 -5.71 -24.79 -23.53
N ASN A 473 -6.35 -24.82 -24.72
CA ASN A 473 -6.86 -26.04 -25.31
C ASN A 473 -5.98 -26.61 -26.45
N GLY A 474 -4.81 -25.98 -26.68
CA GLY A 474 -3.86 -26.44 -27.67
C GLY A 474 -4.22 -26.13 -29.11
N ALA A 475 -5.04 -25.12 -29.36
CA ALA A 475 -5.41 -24.70 -30.68
C ALA A 475 -4.21 -24.12 -31.45
N SER A 476 -4.01 -24.56 -32.70
CA SER A 476 -2.99 -24.00 -33.57
C SER A 476 -3.65 -23.01 -34.53
N CYS A 477 -3.19 -21.74 -34.49
CA CYS A 477 -3.73 -20.69 -35.35
C CYS A 477 -2.71 -19.55 -35.56
N GLU A 478 -3.01 -18.73 -36.55
CA GLU A 478 -2.41 -17.40 -36.70
C GLU A 478 -3.50 -16.37 -36.35
N PHE A 479 -3.16 -15.32 -35.63
CA PHE A 479 -4.07 -14.24 -35.27
C PHE A 479 -3.36 -12.89 -35.19
N GLY A 480 -4.13 -11.82 -35.38
CA GLY A 480 -3.68 -10.45 -35.24
C GLY A 480 -4.46 -9.72 -34.14
N LEU A 481 -3.79 -8.82 -33.45
CA LEU A 481 -4.34 -7.88 -32.48
C LEU A 481 -3.94 -6.47 -32.87
N ASP A 482 -4.83 -5.50 -32.65
CA ASP A 482 -4.60 -4.11 -32.97
C ASP A 482 -5.62 -3.22 -32.24
N ASP A 483 -5.40 -1.91 -32.24
CA ASP A 483 -6.32 -0.91 -31.69
C ASP A 483 -6.84 -1.30 -30.30
N ILE A 484 -5.90 -1.52 -29.36
CA ILE A 484 -6.17 -1.97 -28.00
C ILE A 484 -6.18 -0.77 -27.07
N TYR A 485 -7.32 -0.49 -26.43
CA TYR A 485 -7.45 0.65 -25.51
C TYR A 485 -8.58 0.44 -24.49
N TRP A 486 -8.46 1.17 -23.39
CA TRP A 486 -9.52 1.33 -22.40
C TRP A 486 -10.32 2.58 -22.72
N GLU A 487 -11.65 2.48 -22.63
CA GLU A 487 -12.57 3.61 -22.76
C GLU A 487 -13.33 3.77 -21.45
N GLY A 488 -13.23 4.93 -20.81
CA GLY A 488 -13.92 5.22 -19.55
C GLY A 488 -15.42 5.44 -19.74
N GLY A 489 -16.23 5.07 -18.77
CA GLY A 489 -17.69 5.19 -18.74
C GLY A 489 -18.16 6.63 -18.48
N GLY A 490 -18.01 7.55 -19.45
CA GLY A 490 -18.53 8.91 -19.35
C GLY A 490 -17.58 9.89 -18.66
N ALA A 491 -17.73 11.20 -18.98
CA ALA A 491 -16.90 12.26 -18.43
C ALA A 491 -17.00 12.30 -16.90
N VAL A 492 -16.07 11.68 -16.22
CA VAL A 492 -15.83 11.98 -14.82
C VAL A 492 -15.24 13.38 -14.81
N SER A 493 -15.93 14.32 -14.18
CA SER A 493 -15.44 15.69 -14.03
C SER A 493 -14.04 15.64 -13.42
N VAL A 494 -13.12 16.23 -14.15
CA VAL A 494 -11.70 16.34 -13.85
C VAL A 494 -11.46 16.70 -12.39
N PHE A 495 -11.00 15.73 -11.60
CA PHE A 495 -10.16 16.03 -10.45
C PHE A 495 -8.71 15.88 -10.92
N GLU A 496 -8.16 16.95 -11.48
CA GLU A 496 -6.71 17.05 -11.55
C GLU A 496 -6.19 16.93 -10.12
N ASN A 497 -5.49 15.83 -9.82
CA ASN A 497 -4.69 15.74 -8.63
C ASN A 497 -3.52 16.70 -8.76
N GLU A 498 -3.79 17.97 -8.52
CA GLU A 498 -2.77 18.98 -8.24
C GLU A 498 -2.33 18.85 -6.76
N PHE A 499 -1.98 17.64 -6.31
CA PHE A 499 -1.27 17.50 -5.06
C PHE A 499 0.14 18.09 -5.26
N GLY A 500 0.35 19.26 -4.66
CA GLY A 500 1.59 20.03 -4.76
C GLY A 500 1.47 21.39 -5.44
N LYS A 501 0.36 21.69 -6.16
CA LYS A 501 0.09 23.06 -6.64
C LYS A 501 -0.93 23.74 -5.72
N ILE A 502 -0.52 24.85 -5.14
CA ILE A 502 -1.47 25.75 -4.43
C ILE A 502 -2.48 26.25 -5.45
N PRO A 503 -3.80 26.03 -5.25
CA PRO A 503 -4.83 26.53 -6.15
C PRO A 503 -4.68 28.04 -6.38
N THR A 504 -4.88 28.49 -7.59
CA THR A 504 -4.78 29.93 -7.91
C THR A 504 -6.08 30.71 -7.64
N LYS A 505 -7.16 29.98 -7.32
CA LYS A 505 -8.50 30.56 -7.07
C LYS A 505 -9.25 29.73 -6.02
N TYR A 506 -10.08 30.41 -5.24
CA TYR A 506 -11.06 29.73 -4.40
C TYR A 506 -12.08 28.98 -5.24
N SER A 507 -12.44 27.77 -4.88
CA SER A 507 -13.57 27.03 -5.45
C SER A 507 -14.30 26.18 -4.40
N LEU A 508 -15.56 25.87 -4.68
CA LEU A 508 -16.34 24.85 -3.98
C LEU A 508 -16.78 23.83 -5.01
N ASN A 509 -16.38 22.59 -4.87
CA ASN A 509 -16.66 21.53 -5.84
C ASN A 509 -18.03 20.88 -5.59
N ASN A 510 -18.54 20.11 -6.55
CA ASN A 510 -19.74 19.31 -6.33
C ASN A 510 -19.43 18.20 -5.34
N ASN A 511 -20.34 17.94 -4.41
CA ASN A 511 -20.22 16.80 -3.51
C ASN A 511 -20.37 15.49 -4.29
N TYR A 512 -19.62 14.49 -3.86
CA TYR A 512 -19.70 13.15 -4.46
C TYR A 512 -19.71 12.08 -3.36
N PRO A 513 -20.58 11.05 -3.51
CA PRO A 513 -21.67 10.92 -4.49
C PRO A 513 -22.77 11.99 -4.31
N ASN A 514 -23.54 12.29 -5.38
CA ASN A 514 -24.73 13.12 -5.34
C ASN A 514 -25.73 12.66 -6.44
N PRO A 515 -26.88 12.04 -6.13
CA PRO A 515 -27.41 11.80 -4.76
C PRO A 515 -26.54 10.84 -3.94
N PHE A 516 -26.65 10.90 -2.59
CA PHE A 516 -25.84 10.13 -1.65
C PHE A 516 -26.68 9.44 -0.56
N ASN A 517 -26.10 8.41 0.13
CA ASN A 517 -26.76 7.67 1.19
C ASN A 517 -25.74 6.88 2.07
N PRO A 518 -25.54 7.22 3.35
CA PRO A 518 -25.77 8.53 3.95
C PRO A 518 -24.54 9.45 3.80
N LEU A 519 -23.43 8.98 3.23
CA LEU A 519 -22.13 9.63 3.20
C LEU A 519 -21.87 10.36 1.88
N THR A 520 -21.30 11.57 1.94
CA THR A 520 -20.83 12.32 0.77
C THR A 520 -19.62 13.17 1.12
N THR A 521 -18.71 13.34 0.16
CA THR A 521 -17.52 14.19 0.30
C THR A 521 -17.74 15.55 -0.39
N ILE A 522 -17.38 16.63 0.28
CA ILE A 522 -17.38 18.00 -0.22
C ILE A 522 -15.92 18.44 -0.31
N SER A 523 -15.46 18.83 -1.50
CA SER A 523 -14.13 19.37 -1.71
C SER A 523 -14.15 20.84 -2.09
N TYR A 524 -13.08 21.57 -1.75
CA TYR A 524 -12.91 23.00 -2.00
C TYR A 524 -11.43 23.38 -2.08
N ASP A 525 -11.14 24.48 -2.76
CA ASP A 525 -9.79 24.94 -3.06
C ASP A 525 -9.50 26.25 -2.35
N LEU A 526 -8.34 26.34 -1.72
CA LEU A 526 -7.84 27.51 -1.00
C LEU A 526 -6.55 28.01 -1.65
N PRO A 527 -6.53 29.18 -2.29
CA PRO A 527 -5.31 29.73 -2.90
C PRO A 527 -4.34 30.33 -1.86
N GLU A 528 -4.78 30.56 -0.66
CA GLU A 528 -4.01 31.16 0.43
C GLU A 528 -4.54 30.67 1.79
N ASP A 529 -3.69 30.71 2.79
CA ASP A 529 -4.06 30.38 4.17
C ASP A 529 -5.15 31.30 4.68
N GLY A 530 -6.20 30.75 5.33
CA GLY A 530 -7.31 31.57 5.77
C GLY A 530 -8.29 30.85 6.69
N PHE A 531 -9.15 31.64 7.32
CA PHE A 531 -10.25 31.09 8.11
C PHE A 531 -11.36 30.59 7.17
N VAL A 532 -11.72 29.33 7.31
CA VAL A 532 -12.72 28.64 6.49
C VAL A 532 -13.91 28.23 7.32
N ASN A 533 -15.09 28.44 6.76
CA ASN A 533 -16.34 27.96 7.32
C ASN A 533 -17.13 27.21 6.24
N VAL A 534 -17.45 25.93 6.49
CA VAL A 534 -18.29 25.09 5.62
C VAL A 534 -19.51 24.64 6.41
N ILE A 535 -20.70 25.04 5.97
CA ILE A 535 -21.96 24.77 6.66
C ILE A 535 -22.98 24.11 5.74
N ILE A 536 -23.67 23.10 6.25
CA ILE A 536 -24.84 22.47 5.64
C ILE A 536 -26.12 23.20 6.10
N TYR A 537 -27.02 23.44 5.16
CA TYR A 537 -28.33 24.06 5.41
C TYR A 537 -29.45 23.18 4.87
N ASP A 538 -30.61 23.26 5.52
CA ASP A 538 -31.86 22.75 4.95
C ASP A 538 -32.37 23.70 3.81
N ILE A 539 -33.42 23.28 3.11
CA ILE A 539 -34.03 24.08 2.03
C ILE A 539 -34.67 25.40 2.51
N LYS A 540 -34.86 25.57 3.82
CA LYS A 540 -35.38 26.81 4.43
C LYS A 540 -34.27 27.77 4.84
N GLY A 541 -33.00 27.34 4.67
CA GLY A 541 -31.82 28.11 5.07
C GLY A 541 -31.44 27.99 6.54
N ASN A 542 -32.00 27.03 7.29
CA ASN A 542 -31.55 26.78 8.65
C ASN A 542 -30.27 25.94 8.66
N PRO A 543 -29.26 26.28 9.48
CA PRO A 543 -28.05 25.49 9.60
C PRO A 543 -28.35 24.11 10.18
N VAL A 544 -27.79 23.08 9.57
CA VAL A 544 -27.93 21.67 9.94
C VAL A 544 -26.65 21.16 10.58
N LYS A 545 -25.50 21.40 9.93
CA LYS A 545 -24.19 20.93 10.36
C LYS A 545 -23.11 21.94 10.02
N ASP A 546 -22.27 22.27 10.98
CA ASP A 546 -21.01 22.97 10.75
C ASP A 546 -19.93 21.92 10.51
N LEU A 547 -19.43 21.80 9.27
CA LEU A 547 -18.41 20.82 8.91
C LEU A 547 -17.00 21.34 9.15
N VAL A 548 -16.77 22.62 8.83
CA VAL A 548 -15.47 23.28 9.02
C VAL A 548 -15.71 24.64 9.64
N ASN A 549 -14.93 25.01 10.63
CA ASN A 549 -14.96 26.34 11.28
C ASN A 549 -13.58 26.62 11.91
N SER A 550 -12.54 26.70 11.09
CA SER A 550 -11.15 26.81 11.56
C SER A 550 -10.24 27.54 10.58
N GLN A 551 -9.05 27.91 11.06
CA GLN A 551 -7.94 28.33 10.20
C GLN A 551 -7.45 27.10 9.42
N GLN A 552 -7.26 27.26 8.10
CA GLN A 552 -6.73 26.23 7.22
C GLN A 552 -5.65 26.78 6.31
N ASN A 553 -4.67 25.94 6.01
CA ASN A 553 -3.61 26.26 5.06
C ASN A 553 -4.14 26.24 3.63
N SER A 554 -3.45 26.90 2.71
CA SER A 554 -3.71 26.83 1.28
C SER A 554 -3.65 25.39 0.76
N GLY A 555 -4.30 25.12 -0.36
CA GLY A 555 -4.34 23.79 -0.98
C GLY A 555 -5.76 23.30 -1.24
N ILE A 556 -5.86 22.11 -1.82
CA ILE A 556 -7.12 21.40 -2.06
C ILE A 556 -7.54 20.71 -0.76
N LYS A 557 -8.79 20.89 -0.35
CA LYS A 557 -9.36 20.37 0.90
C LYS A 557 -10.61 19.54 0.63
N SER A 558 -10.85 18.56 1.50
CA SER A 558 -12.08 17.77 1.48
C SER A 558 -12.60 17.53 2.88
N ILE A 559 -13.93 17.38 3.00
CA ILE A 559 -14.61 17.05 4.26
C ILE A 559 -15.82 16.17 3.96
N GLN A 560 -16.07 15.18 4.78
CA GLN A 560 -17.20 14.29 4.64
C GLN A 560 -18.40 14.78 5.47
N TRP A 561 -19.60 14.51 4.98
CA TRP A 561 -20.84 14.64 5.71
C TRP A 561 -21.62 13.33 5.70
N ASP A 562 -21.95 12.88 6.88
CA ASP A 562 -22.62 11.62 7.23
C ASP A 562 -24.14 11.72 7.36
N ALA A 563 -24.75 12.77 6.83
CA ALA A 563 -26.18 13.08 6.96
C ALA A 563 -26.64 13.23 8.42
N THR A 564 -25.77 13.72 9.33
CA THR A 564 -26.14 14.09 10.71
C THR A 564 -26.18 15.60 10.92
N ASN A 565 -26.91 16.05 11.95
CA ASN A 565 -26.89 17.44 12.42
C ASN A 565 -25.76 17.66 13.45
N ASN A 566 -25.59 18.91 13.93
CA ASN A 566 -24.60 19.25 14.98
C ASN A 566 -24.77 18.50 16.32
N ARG A 567 -25.83 17.71 16.48
CA ARG A 567 -26.05 16.87 17.67
C ARG A 567 -25.78 15.39 17.38
N GLY A 568 -25.23 15.07 16.20
CA GLY A 568 -25.01 13.69 15.76
C GLY A 568 -26.30 12.92 15.41
N GLN A 569 -27.43 13.59 15.23
CA GLN A 569 -28.70 12.94 14.92
C GLN A 569 -28.90 12.90 13.40
N PRO A 570 -29.31 11.75 12.82
CA PRO A 570 -29.60 11.63 11.40
C PRO A 570 -30.67 12.64 10.95
N VAL A 571 -30.47 13.21 9.77
CA VAL A 571 -31.43 14.14 9.15
C VAL A 571 -32.30 13.40 8.12
N SER A 572 -33.41 14.01 7.73
CA SER A 572 -34.36 13.39 6.79
C SER A 572 -33.80 13.41 5.35
N ALA A 573 -34.13 12.40 4.57
CA ALA A 573 -33.90 12.42 3.11
C ALA A 573 -34.49 13.71 2.47
N GLY A 574 -33.79 14.26 1.50
CA GLY A 574 -34.21 15.49 0.83
C GLY A 574 -33.07 16.31 0.23
N LEU A 575 -33.41 17.54 -0.18
CA LEU A 575 -32.45 18.49 -0.72
C LEU A 575 -31.80 19.30 0.41
N TYR A 576 -30.48 19.40 0.36
CA TYR A 576 -29.66 20.22 1.26
C TYR A 576 -28.79 21.18 0.45
N LEU A 577 -28.37 22.27 1.09
CA LEU A 577 -27.42 23.22 0.55
C LEU A 577 -26.16 23.19 1.40
N TYR A 578 -25.01 23.34 0.78
CA TYR A 578 -23.75 23.54 1.49
C TYR A 578 -23.05 24.79 0.99
N THR A 579 -22.50 25.54 1.94
CA THR A 579 -21.88 26.84 1.65
C THR A 579 -20.50 26.88 2.26
N ILE A 580 -19.52 27.31 1.48
CA ILE A 580 -18.20 27.73 1.95
C ILE A 580 -18.14 29.23 2.10
N GLN A 581 -17.45 29.70 3.15
CA GLN A 581 -16.99 31.08 3.33
C GLN A 581 -15.50 31.04 3.66
N ALA A 582 -14.65 31.64 2.80
CA ALA A 582 -13.20 31.76 3.01
C ALA A 582 -12.77 33.17 2.61
N GLY A 583 -12.40 34.01 3.58
CA GLY A 583 -12.16 35.43 3.36
C GLY A 583 -13.38 36.12 2.72
N ASN A 584 -13.17 36.74 1.55
CA ASN A 584 -14.21 37.36 0.77
C ASN A 584 -14.94 36.39 -0.20
N PHE A 585 -14.45 35.17 -0.34
CA PHE A 585 -15.07 34.18 -1.20
C PHE A 585 -16.25 33.50 -0.47
N ARG A 586 -17.36 33.38 -1.19
CA ARG A 586 -18.53 32.65 -0.73
C ARG A 586 -19.20 31.94 -1.91
N GLN A 587 -19.44 30.63 -1.76
CA GLN A 587 -20.15 29.83 -2.77
C GLN A 587 -21.10 28.85 -2.09
N THR A 588 -22.23 28.58 -2.73
CA THR A 588 -23.24 27.63 -2.26
C THR A 588 -23.59 26.65 -3.37
N LYS A 589 -23.71 25.37 -3.02
CA LYS A 589 -24.16 24.31 -3.91
C LYS A 589 -25.26 23.48 -3.27
N LYS A 590 -25.89 22.61 -4.07
CA LYS A 590 -26.99 21.73 -3.63
C LYS A 590 -26.59 20.27 -3.70
N MET A 591 -27.14 19.45 -2.81
CA MET A 591 -26.97 18.01 -2.77
C MET A 591 -28.27 17.31 -2.38
N VAL A 592 -28.41 16.04 -2.72
CA VAL A 592 -29.60 15.24 -2.48
C VAL A 592 -29.25 14.02 -1.63
N LEU A 593 -29.80 13.97 -0.43
CA LEU A 593 -29.72 12.79 0.45
C LEU A 593 -30.85 11.82 0.10
N LEU A 594 -30.51 10.61 -0.25
CA LEU A 594 -31.44 9.48 -0.37
C LEU A 594 -31.76 8.86 1.01
N LYS A 595 -32.70 7.92 1.03
CA LYS A 595 -33.10 7.28 2.27
C LYS A 595 -32.58 5.86 2.33
#